data_f8d24b48444fd0ff62d6125fa5a547ab
#
_entry.id   f8d24b48444fd0ff62d6125fa5a547ab
#
_cell.length_a   1.000
_cell.length_b   1.000
_cell.length_c   1.000
_cell.angle_alpha   90.00
_cell.angle_beta   90.00
_cell.angle_gamma   90.00
#
_symmetry.space_group_name_H-M   'P 1'
#
loop_
_entity.id
_entity.type
_entity.pdbx_description
1 polymer ?
#
loop_
_entity_poly.entity_id
_entity_poly.type
_entity_poly.pdbx_seq_one_letter_code
_entity_poly.pdbx_strand_id
1 'polypeptide(L)'
;MVLASAFAFVAACSASLSKPTVPGPVDLSGTQRAQQASPEEPPAEPTRPADPERTELVAWLRTKLPRGGEIIDAEGKPVGLAHILKSGDSLPAIADAYVELTDIYLARELSKAIQKENPGFRPASPTPGERIVIPAVVKRPPKTADDERIGWPDDKHLRGVYVRGGTAGGTLFMPLLDRMAERGMNMIVLDAKDYDGFVTYRSKVALAVETGATKGAPIRDMARTVRFAHAKGIRVAMRISCFEDEFIAHAKPDLLPRANWAPNRPYQIGWLDPANAGARAYITDLVKEALDFGVDEIQLDYVRYPVLGVKNADFDATKGKTPKTIVIRDFVREVHAITQARKVPLSLDIFGIVAEGVRADIDALGQDPVLLAPECEVLSPMVYPSHYHAGYAGFEVPGNHPEIVGMATKKILAMLKHGKKNAIIRPWLQAASWNSPDYGPQYIATEVKSAIGAGSHGWLMWNPAQTYTVTWQALPVERKKAAPSNAAQTAPSGAAQTAQAD
;
A
#
# COMPACT_ATOMS: atom_id res chain seq x y z
N MET A 1 2.60 -32.29 -43.46
CA MET A 1 1.42 -33.17 -43.72
C MET A 1 0.28 -32.54 -42.97
N VAL A 2 -0.48 -31.78 -43.66
CA VAL A 2 -1.85 -31.92 -44.15
C VAL A 2 -2.84 -31.29 -43.15
N LEU A 3 -3.28 -30.05 -43.43
CA LEU A 3 -4.55 -29.54 -44.02
C LEU A 3 -5.68 -29.45 -42.99
N ALA A 4 -6.15 -28.29 -42.60
CA ALA A 4 -7.06 -27.34 -43.27
C ALA A 4 -8.49 -27.90 -43.45
N SER A 5 -9.50 -27.18 -42.90
CA SER A 5 -10.59 -26.62 -43.70
C SER A 5 -11.63 -25.93 -42.84
N ALA A 6 -11.92 -24.70 -43.22
CA ALA A 6 -13.04 -23.87 -42.88
C ALA A 6 -14.34 -24.37 -43.53
N PHE A 7 -15.49 -23.99 -42.93
CA PHE A 7 -16.71 -23.72 -43.72
C PHE A 7 -17.61 -22.72 -42.98
N ALA A 8 -17.87 -21.62 -43.67
CA ALA A 8 -18.90 -20.65 -43.41
C ALA A 8 -20.23 -21.09 -44.04
N PHE A 9 -21.37 -20.74 -43.45
CA PHE A 9 -22.63 -20.65 -44.19
C PHE A 9 -23.49 -19.48 -43.74
N VAL A 10 -23.83 -18.67 -44.74
CA VAL A 10 -24.75 -17.53 -44.77
C VAL A 10 -26.11 -18.05 -45.29
N ALA A 11 -27.21 -17.54 -44.77
CA ALA A 11 -28.49 -17.29 -45.47
C ALA A 11 -29.50 -16.73 -44.47
N ALA A 12 -29.94 -15.57 -44.56
CA ALA A 12 -30.79 -14.82 -45.50
C ALA A 12 -32.27 -14.94 -45.20
N CYS A 13 -32.85 -13.80 -44.86
CA CYS A 13 -34.14 -13.21 -45.07
C CYS A 13 -35.37 -14.07 -45.38
N SER A 14 -36.49 -13.78 -44.69
CA SER A 14 -37.74 -13.46 -45.41
C SER A 14 -38.71 -12.65 -44.53
N ALA A 15 -39.06 -11.51 -45.01
CA ALA A 15 -40.15 -10.63 -44.53
C ALA A 15 -41.47 -11.12 -45.14
N SER A 16 -42.57 -11.04 -44.41
CA SER A 16 -43.89 -11.01 -45.01
C SER A 16 -44.77 -9.91 -44.43
N LEU A 17 -45.13 -9.04 -45.31
CA LEU A 17 -46.11 -7.98 -45.18
C LEU A 17 -47.54 -8.58 -45.29
N SER A 18 -48.46 -8.17 -44.46
CA SER A 18 -49.90 -8.25 -44.75
C SER A 18 -50.59 -6.92 -44.47
N LYS A 19 -51.40 -6.56 -45.43
CA LYS A 19 -52.09 -5.29 -45.70
C LYS A 19 -53.35 -5.06 -44.81
N PRO A 20 -53.87 -3.84 -44.81
CA PRO A 20 -54.89 -3.36 -43.90
C PRO A 20 -56.34 -3.67 -44.38
N THR A 21 -57.26 -3.77 -43.45
CA THR A 21 -58.71 -3.84 -43.71
C THR A 21 -59.41 -2.58 -43.25
N VAL A 22 -60.26 -2.07 -44.11
CA VAL A 22 -61.01 -0.83 -44.08
C VAL A 22 -62.34 -1.03 -43.28
N PRO A 23 -62.97 0.04 -42.68
CA PRO A 23 -64.03 -0.07 -41.67
C PRO A 23 -65.44 -0.20 -42.22
N GLY A 24 -66.34 -0.87 -41.49
CA GLY A 24 -67.76 -0.95 -41.71
C GLY A 24 -68.51 0.03 -40.78
N PRO A 25 -69.85 0.28 -41.04
CA PRO A 25 -70.48 1.52 -40.74
C PRO A 25 -71.06 1.68 -39.32
N VAL A 26 -71.18 2.96 -38.97
CA VAL A 26 -71.71 3.54 -37.73
C VAL A 26 -73.22 3.21 -37.54
N ASP A 27 -73.53 2.76 -36.34
CA ASP A 27 -74.97 2.79 -35.87
C ASP A 27 -75.08 3.79 -34.73
N LEU A 28 -76.00 4.78 -34.94
CA LEU A 28 -76.34 5.83 -34.00
C LEU A 28 -77.69 5.48 -33.33
N SER A 29 -77.65 4.91 -32.12
CA SER A 29 -78.79 4.93 -31.25
C SER A 29 -78.40 5.18 -29.80
N GLY A 30 -78.81 6.32 -29.29
CA GLY A 30 -78.46 6.86 -28.02
C GLY A 30 -79.03 6.13 -26.80
N THR A 31 -78.36 6.30 -25.72
CA THR A 31 -78.90 6.57 -24.39
C THR A 31 -77.82 7.09 -23.47
N GLN A 32 -77.97 8.32 -22.99
CA GLN A 32 -77.19 8.93 -21.94
C GLN A 32 -77.40 8.16 -20.64
N ARG A 33 -76.28 7.59 -20.11
CA ARG A 33 -76.21 7.18 -18.73
C ARG A 33 -75.01 7.90 -18.09
N ALA A 34 -75.27 8.74 -17.10
CA ALA A 34 -74.27 9.44 -16.31
C ALA A 34 -73.24 8.45 -15.73
N GLN A 35 -72.03 8.55 -16.18
CA GLN A 35 -70.89 7.87 -15.53
C GLN A 35 -70.46 8.70 -14.33
N GLN A 36 -70.55 8.10 -13.13
CA GLN A 36 -69.88 8.56 -11.93
C GLN A 36 -68.39 8.57 -12.20
N ALA A 37 -67.70 9.71 -11.95
CA ALA A 37 -66.31 9.87 -11.99
C ALA A 37 -65.69 8.95 -10.93
N SER A 38 -64.78 8.02 -11.37
CA SER A 38 -63.92 7.31 -10.50
C SER A 38 -62.89 8.32 -9.87
N PRO A 39 -62.50 8.14 -8.61
CA PRO A 39 -61.46 8.99 -8.01
C PRO A 39 -60.19 8.95 -8.83
N GLU A 40 -59.67 10.11 -9.22
CA GLU A 40 -58.34 10.27 -9.80
C GLU A 40 -57.33 9.68 -8.83
N GLU A 41 -56.55 8.69 -9.29
CA GLU A 41 -55.37 8.20 -8.60
C GLU A 41 -54.40 9.38 -8.41
N PRO A 42 -53.86 9.62 -7.19
CA PRO A 42 -52.92 10.70 -6.98
C PRO A 42 -51.70 10.52 -7.92
N PRO A 43 -51.20 11.62 -8.50
CA PRO A 43 -50.03 11.52 -9.40
C PRO A 43 -48.89 10.81 -8.69
N ALA A 44 -48.33 9.80 -9.36
CA ALA A 44 -47.15 9.09 -8.86
C ALA A 44 -46.08 10.10 -8.48
N GLU A 45 -45.60 10.06 -7.23
CA GLU A 45 -44.50 10.89 -6.79
C GLU A 45 -43.32 10.72 -7.76
N PRO A 46 -42.66 11.82 -8.15
CA PRO A 46 -41.52 11.73 -9.07
C PRO A 46 -40.46 10.82 -8.43
N THR A 47 -40.22 9.69 -9.06
CA THR A 47 -39.14 8.78 -8.67
C THR A 47 -37.84 9.57 -8.61
N ARG A 48 -37.31 9.75 -7.40
CA ARG A 48 -36.02 10.41 -7.17
C ARG A 48 -34.99 9.70 -8.04
N PRO A 49 -34.13 10.42 -8.78
CA PRO A 49 -33.10 9.76 -9.59
C PRO A 49 -32.29 8.83 -8.71
N ALA A 50 -32.08 7.60 -9.18
CA ALA A 50 -31.33 6.60 -8.47
C ALA A 50 -29.94 7.16 -8.14
N ASP A 51 -29.51 7.05 -6.88
CA ASP A 51 -28.17 7.45 -6.43
C ASP A 51 -27.12 6.59 -7.17
N PRO A 52 -26.27 7.20 -8.04
CA PRO A 52 -25.33 6.44 -8.85
C PRO A 52 -24.32 5.66 -8.00
N GLU A 53 -23.84 6.24 -6.88
CA GLU A 53 -22.88 5.60 -5.98
C GLU A 53 -23.50 4.37 -5.30
N ARG A 54 -24.75 4.48 -4.90
CA ARG A 54 -25.51 3.37 -4.34
C ARG A 54 -25.71 2.24 -5.36
N THR A 55 -26.06 2.60 -6.59
CA THR A 55 -26.25 1.62 -7.67
C THR A 55 -24.96 0.87 -7.97
N GLU A 56 -23.83 1.57 -8.03
CA GLU A 56 -22.50 0.99 -8.22
C GLU A 56 -22.12 0.06 -7.07
N LEU A 57 -22.34 0.50 -5.83
CA LEU A 57 -22.09 -0.32 -4.64
C LEU A 57 -22.88 -1.63 -4.66
N VAL A 58 -24.18 -1.57 -4.92
CA VAL A 58 -25.05 -2.76 -4.98
C VAL A 58 -24.61 -3.70 -6.11
N ALA A 59 -24.28 -3.17 -7.28
CA ALA A 59 -23.77 -3.96 -8.40
C ALA A 59 -22.47 -4.67 -8.03
N TRP A 60 -21.51 -3.96 -7.42
CA TRP A 60 -20.24 -4.54 -6.97
C TRP A 60 -20.45 -5.60 -5.88
N LEU A 61 -21.27 -5.33 -4.86
CA LEU A 61 -21.59 -6.30 -3.80
C LEU A 61 -22.15 -7.60 -4.37
N ARG A 62 -23.05 -7.53 -5.37
CA ARG A 62 -23.61 -8.71 -6.05
C ARG A 62 -22.52 -9.62 -6.65
N THR A 63 -21.43 -9.05 -7.18
CA THR A 63 -20.33 -9.83 -7.76
C THR A 63 -19.47 -10.55 -6.73
N LYS A 64 -19.53 -10.11 -5.46
CA LYS A 64 -18.67 -10.59 -4.35
C LYS A 64 -19.44 -11.36 -3.28
N LEU A 65 -20.75 -11.37 -3.36
CA LEU A 65 -21.61 -11.92 -2.32
C LEU A 65 -21.37 -13.43 -2.14
N PRO A 66 -21.04 -13.91 -0.93
CA PRO A 66 -20.88 -15.34 -0.66
C PRO A 66 -22.20 -16.08 -0.82
N ARG A 67 -22.12 -17.41 -1.04
CA ARG A 67 -23.33 -18.26 -1.09
C ARG A 67 -24.12 -18.16 0.22
N GLY A 68 -25.37 -17.78 0.14
CA GLY A 68 -26.25 -17.52 1.29
C GLY A 68 -26.30 -16.07 1.72
N GLY A 69 -25.53 -15.20 1.04
CA GLY A 69 -25.56 -13.78 1.27
C GLY A 69 -26.77 -13.11 0.64
N GLU A 70 -27.23 -12.05 1.29
CA GLU A 70 -28.32 -11.17 0.82
C GLU A 70 -27.88 -9.72 0.93
N ILE A 71 -28.28 -8.90 -0.05
CA ILE A 71 -28.15 -7.46 0.00
C ILE A 71 -29.45 -6.87 0.54
N ILE A 72 -29.34 -6.05 1.58
CA ILE A 72 -30.44 -5.28 2.15
C ILE A 72 -30.38 -3.89 1.52
N ASP A 73 -31.21 -3.68 0.51
CA ASP A 73 -31.28 -2.42 -0.24
C ASP A 73 -32.66 -1.77 -0.02
N ALA A 74 -32.81 -1.05 1.10
CA ALA A 74 -34.01 -0.34 1.46
C ALA A 74 -33.82 1.16 1.24
N GLU A 75 -34.83 1.80 0.62
CA GLU A 75 -34.80 3.23 0.34
C GLU A 75 -34.61 4.07 1.62
N GLY A 76 -33.75 5.10 1.52
CA GLY A 76 -33.41 5.97 2.65
C GLY A 76 -32.53 5.35 3.73
N LYS A 77 -32.11 4.07 3.59
CA LYS A 77 -31.20 3.40 4.53
C LYS A 77 -29.87 3.05 3.85
N PRO A 78 -28.76 3.00 4.60
CA PRO A 78 -27.51 2.47 4.07
C PRO A 78 -27.70 1.05 3.52
N VAL A 79 -26.94 0.71 2.46
CA VAL A 79 -26.90 -0.67 1.95
C VAL A 79 -26.35 -1.58 3.05
N GLY A 80 -27.07 -2.65 3.34
CA GLY A 80 -26.70 -3.65 4.34
C GLY A 80 -26.43 -5.01 3.70
N LEU A 81 -25.88 -5.93 4.49
CA LEU A 81 -25.73 -7.33 4.13
C LEU A 81 -26.30 -8.22 5.22
N ALA A 82 -26.87 -9.36 4.79
CA ALA A 82 -27.24 -10.45 5.67
C ALA A 82 -26.73 -11.77 5.12
N HIS A 83 -26.73 -12.78 5.97
CA HIS A 83 -26.39 -14.15 5.60
C HIS A 83 -27.47 -15.12 6.12
N ILE A 84 -28.00 -15.97 5.26
CA ILE A 84 -28.89 -17.06 5.62
C ILE A 84 -28.03 -18.28 5.93
N LEU A 85 -28.04 -18.70 7.19
CA LEU A 85 -27.24 -19.79 7.69
C LEU A 85 -27.57 -21.12 6.96
N LYS A 86 -26.56 -21.90 6.68
CA LYS A 86 -26.66 -23.23 6.08
C LYS A 86 -26.03 -24.27 6.99
N SER A 87 -26.36 -25.51 6.74
CA SER A 87 -25.68 -26.61 7.42
C SER A 87 -24.17 -26.56 7.14
N GLY A 88 -23.35 -26.62 8.21
CA GLY A 88 -21.89 -26.53 8.15
C GLY A 88 -21.32 -25.12 8.23
N ASP A 89 -22.15 -24.08 8.27
CA ASP A 89 -21.67 -22.72 8.48
C ASP A 89 -21.09 -22.56 9.88
N SER A 90 -20.02 -21.77 9.98
CA SER A 90 -19.44 -21.35 11.25
C SER A 90 -19.19 -19.85 11.24
N LEU A 91 -19.29 -19.19 12.39
CA LEU A 91 -19.07 -17.76 12.49
C LEU A 91 -17.69 -17.31 11.95
N PRO A 92 -16.58 -18.03 12.23
CA PRO A 92 -15.29 -17.67 11.62
C PRO A 92 -15.29 -17.77 10.09
N ALA A 93 -15.90 -18.81 9.50
CA ALA A 93 -15.96 -18.97 8.06
C ALA A 93 -16.83 -17.89 7.38
N ILE A 94 -17.97 -17.53 8.01
CA ILE A 94 -18.81 -16.43 7.55
C ILE A 94 -18.02 -15.11 7.60
N ALA A 95 -17.41 -14.79 8.74
CA ALA A 95 -16.61 -13.58 8.87
C ALA A 95 -15.47 -13.51 7.84
N ASP A 96 -14.81 -14.64 7.59
CA ASP A 96 -13.76 -14.74 6.58
C ASP A 96 -14.28 -14.47 5.16
N ALA A 97 -15.48 -14.93 4.85
CA ALA A 97 -16.12 -14.73 3.55
C ALA A 97 -16.60 -13.28 3.32
N TYR A 98 -16.98 -12.57 4.39
CA TYR A 98 -17.55 -11.22 4.30
C TYR A 98 -16.56 -10.10 4.61
N VAL A 99 -15.41 -10.36 5.21
CA VAL A 99 -14.51 -9.31 5.70
C VAL A 99 -14.10 -8.29 4.62
N GLU A 100 -13.96 -8.73 3.38
CA GLU A 100 -13.62 -7.86 2.24
C GLU A 100 -14.75 -6.90 1.84
N LEU A 101 -15.98 -7.18 2.27
CA LEU A 101 -17.17 -6.37 2.02
C LEU A 101 -17.46 -5.39 3.16
N THR A 102 -16.56 -5.29 4.15
CA THR A 102 -16.77 -4.48 5.37
C THR A 102 -15.62 -3.53 5.65
N ASP A 103 -15.88 -2.49 6.45
CA ASP A 103 -14.88 -1.55 6.97
C ASP A 103 -14.17 -2.09 8.26
N ILE A 104 -14.25 -3.41 8.52
CA ILE A 104 -13.57 -4.08 9.63
C ILE A 104 -12.33 -4.80 9.09
N TYR A 105 -11.16 -4.50 9.64
CA TYR A 105 -9.89 -4.95 9.07
C TYR A 105 -9.69 -6.47 9.09
N LEU A 106 -9.96 -7.14 10.19
CA LEU A 106 -9.71 -8.57 10.36
C LEU A 106 -11.00 -9.39 10.51
N ALA A 107 -11.04 -10.57 9.89
CA ALA A 107 -12.18 -11.49 9.96
C ALA A 107 -12.57 -11.85 11.41
N ARG A 108 -11.59 -12.02 12.32
CA ARG A 108 -11.85 -12.27 13.74
C ARG A 108 -12.55 -11.09 14.46
N GLU A 109 -12.28 -9.87 14.01
CA GLU A 109 -12.95 -8.66 14.52
C GLU A 109 -14.37 -8.59 13.98
N LEU A 110 -14.54 -8.94 12.70
CA LEU A 110 -15.85 -9.07 12.09
C LEU A 110 -16.68 -10.16 12.77
N SER A 111 -16.09 -11.31 13.15
CA SER A 111 -16.78 -12.34 13.94
C SER A 111 -17.39 -11.76 15.21
N LYS A 112 -16.60 -10.97 15.96
CA LYS A 112 -17.09 -10.31 17.19
C LYS A 112 -18.19 -9.29 16.89
N ALA A 113 -18.05 -8.52 15.81
CA ALA A 113 -19.04 -7.54 15.40
C ALA A 113 -20.36 -8.20 14.95
N ILE A 114 -20.30 -9.30 14.20
CA ILE A 114 -21.49 -10.08 13.81
C ILE A 114 -22.19 -10.61 15.05
N GLN A 115 -21.48 -11.17 16.03
CA GLN A 115 -22.08 -11.68 17.27
C GLN A 115 -22.74 -10.57 18.08
N LYS A 116 -22.14 -9.39 18.15
CA LYS A 116 -22.69 -8.21 18.83
C LYS A 116 -23.95 -7.70 18.15
N GLU A 117 -23.99 -7.68 16.81
CA GLU A 117 -25.12 -7.22 16.03
C GLU A 117 -26.31 -8.19 16.05
N ASN A 118 -26.04 -9.48 16.31
CA ASN A 118 -27.04 -10.55 16.33
C ASN A 118 -27.10 -11.23 17.73
N PRO A 119 -27.67 -10.60 18.75
CA PRO A 119 -27.61 -11.09 20.15
C PRO A 119 -28.32 -12.43 20.35
N GLY A 120 -29.26 -12.82 19.48
CA GLY A 120 -29.92 -14.13 19.49
C GLY A 120 -29.12 -15.26 18.83
N PHE A 121 -28.10 -14.92 18.04
CA PHE A 121 -27.31 -15.90 17.30
C PHE A 121 -26.39 -16.70 18.23
N ARG A 122 -26.43 -18.04 18.08
CA ARG A 122 -25.60 -18.98 18.87
C ARG A 122 -24.53 -19.61 18.00
N PRO A 123 -23.29 -19.07 17.97
CA PRO A 123 -22.22 -19.56 17.08
C PRO A 123 -21.84 -21.04 17.29
N ALA A 124 -22.05 -21.57 18.52
CA ALA A 124 -21.78 -22.99 18.82
C ALA A 124 -22.85 -23.95 18.26
N SER A 125 -24.04 -23.44 17.90
CA SER A 125 -25.16 -24.23 17.37
C SER A 125 -25.95 -23.39 16.35
N PRO A 126 -25.35 -23.07 15.21
CA PRO A 126 -26.01 -22.28 14.19
C PRO A 126 -27.24 -23.02 13.62
N THR A 127 -28.38 -22.33 13.54
CA THR A 127 -29.63 -22.91 13.07
C THR A 127 -29.74 -22.65 11.55
N PRO A 128 -29.76 -23.69 10.68
CA PRO A 128 -29.98 -23.49 9.25
C PRO A 128 -31.28 -22.74 8.98
N GLY A 129 -31.25 -21.77 8.06
CA GLY A 129 -32.37 -20.87 7.75
C GLY A 129 -32.44 -19.62 8.61
N GLU A 130 -31.72 -19.55 9.73
CA GLU A 130 -31.61 -18.33 10.53
C GLU A 130 -30.89 -17.24 9.72
N ARG A 131 -31.36 -16.00 9.81
CA ARG A 131 -30.82 -14.85 9.14
C ARG A 131 -30.00 -14.00 10.08
N ILE A 132 -28.71 -13.80 9.78
CA ILE A 132 -27.82 -12.93 10.56
C ILE A 132 -27.43 -11.69 9.75
N VAL A 133 -27.33 -10.53 10.39
CA VAL A 133 -26.88 -9.26 9.79
C VAL A 133 -25.36 -9.19 9.82
N ILE A 134 -24.78 -8.76 8.71
CA ILE A 134 -23.35 -8.50 8.60
C ILE A 134 -23.12 -6.98 8.79
N PRO A 135 -22.47 -6.55 9.88
CA PRO A 135 -22.28 -5.14 10.17
C PRO A 135 -21.18 -4.49 9.36
N ALA A 136 -21.11 -3.16 9.41
CA ALA A 136 -20.02 -2.33 8.87
C ALA A 136 -19.76 -2.55 7.38
N VAL A 137 -20.80 -2.72 6.58
CA VAL A 137 -20.70 -2.84 5.12
C VAL A 137 -20.01 -1.59 4.54
N VAL A 138 -19.09 -1.78 3.59
CA VAL A 138 -18.40 -0.66 2.93
C VAL A 138 -19.42 0.28 2.27
N LYS A 139 -19.09 1.58 2.22
CA LYS A 139 -19.99 2.60 1.67
C LYS A 139 -19.84 2.81 0.17
N ARG A 140 -18.76 2.33 -0.41
CA ARG A 140 -18.45 2.39 -1.85
C ARG A 140 -17.59 1.18 -2.25
N PRO A 141 -17.61 0.77 -3.51
CA PRO A 141 -16.66 -0.22 -4.02
C PRO A 141 -15.23 0.33 -3.93
N PRO A 142 -14.21 -0.54 -3.86
CA PRO A 142 -12.81 -0.14 -4.02
C PRO A 142 -12.60 0.52 -5.39
N LYS A 143 -11.86 1.62 -5.42
CA LYS A 143 -11.41 2.25 -6.66
C LYS A 143 -10.27 1.46 -7.30
N THR A 144 -9.82 1.91 -8.48
CA THR A 144 -8.60 1.40 -9.09
C THR A 144 -7.39 1.72 -8.20
N ALA A 145 -6.30 0.99 -8.37
CA ALA A 145 -5.06 1.24 -7.61
C ALA A 145 -4.58 2.69 -7.75
N ASP A 146 -4.66 3.23 -8.95
CA ASP A 146 -4.21 4.59 -9.23
C ASP A 146 -5.12 5.66 -8.60
N ASP A 147 -6.43 5.41 -8.51
CA ASP A 147 -7.41 6.31 -7.91
C ASP A 147 -7.48 6.20 -6.36
N GLU A 148 -7.03 5.10 -5.78
CA GLU A 148 -6.92 4.92 -4.32
C GLU A 148 -5.66 5.58 -3.75
N ARG A 149 -4.65 5.83 -4.57
CA ARG A 149 -3.39 6.44 -4.13
C ARG A 149 -3.61 7.85 -3.61
N ILE A 150 -3.05 8.16 -2.44
CA ILE A 150 -3.17 9.50 -1.84
C ILE A 150 -1.96 10.40 -2.12
N GLY A 151 -0.89 9.82 -2.69
CA GLY A 151 0.30 10.54 -3.12
C GLY A 151 1.06 11.22 -1.98
N TRP A 152 2.14 11.91 -2.30
CA TRP A 152 2.93 12.66 -1.33
C TRP A 152 2.24 13.98 -0.94
N PRO A 153 2.50 14.50 0.30
CA PRO A 153 2.07 15.85 0.66
C PRO A 153 2.87 16.91 -0.11
N ASP A 154 2.30 18.10 -0.26
CA ASP A 154 2.91 19.21 -1.04
C ASP A 154 4.32 19.57 -0.54
N ASP A 155 4.52 19.57 0.78
CA ASP A 155 5.81 19.86 1.41
C ASP A 155 6.81 18.69 1.31
N LYS A 156 6.39 17.54 0.80
CA LYS A 156 7.17 16.29 0.68
C LYS A 156 7.78 15.80 1.99
N HIS A 157 7.31 16.29 3.13
CA HIS A 157 7.77 15.86 4.45
C HIS A 157 7.04 14.60 4.89
N LEU A 158 7.68 13.43 4.74
CA LEU A 158 7.16 12.14 5.15
C LEU A 158 7.83 11.67 6.44
N ARG A 159 7.00 11.35 7.43
CA ARG A 159 7.39 10.90 8.77
C ARG A 159 6.82 9.51 8.97
N GLY A 160 7.69 8.51 8.97
CA GLY A 160 7.26 7.14 8.89
C GLY A 160 7.86 6.21 9.93
N VAL A 161 7.27 5.01 10.02
CA VAL A 161 7.81 3.86 10.75
C VAL A 161 7.87 2.65 9.83
N TYR A 162 8.82 1.77 10.14
CA TYR A 162 8.90 0.43 9.54
C TYR A 162 7.80 -0.48 10.07
N VAL A 163 7.18 -1.25 9.18
CA VAL A 163 6.11 -2.20 9.50
C VAL A 163 6.37 -3.55 8.85
N ARG A 164 6.49 -4.59 9.67
CA ARG A 164 6.62 -5.97 9.18
C ARG A 164 5.29 -6.51 8.69
N GLY A 165 5.35 -7.46 7.74
CA GLY A 165 4.16 -8.13 7.24
C GLY A 165 3.28 -8.77 8.33
N GLY A 166 3.91 -9.37 9.37
CA GLY A 166 3.17 -9.94 10.51
C GLY A 166 2.39 -8.90 11.34
N THR A 167 2.93 -7.70 11.50
CA THR A 167 2.23 -6.57 12.14
C THR A 167 1.08 -6.09 11.26
N ALA A 168 1.35 -5.90 9.96
CA ALA A 168 0.34 -5.46 9.01
C ALA A 168 -0.82 -6.45 8.85
N GLY A 169 -0.54 -7.76 8.81
CA GLY A 169 -1.58 -8.81 8.77
C GLY A 169 -2.26 -9.10 10.11
N GLY A 170 -1.88 -8.40 11.18
CA GLY A 170 -2.28 -8.68 12.56
C GLY A 170 -3.11 -7.59 13.25
N THR A 171 -3.45 -7.84 14.53
CA THR A 171 -4.24 -6.90 15.35
C THR A 171 -3.52 -5.63 15.76
N LEU A 172 -2.21 -5.60 15.62
CA LEU A 172 -1.42 -4.43 15.99
C LEU A 172 -1.45 -3.35 14.91
N PHE A 173 -1.89 -3.68 13.69
CA PHE A 173 -1.86 -2.74 12.56
C PHE A 173 -2.74 -1.50 12.79
N MET A 174 -4.03 -1.71 13.04
CA MET A 174 -4.95 -0.58 13.23
C MET A 174 -4.57 0.32 14.42
N PRO A 175 -4.25 -0.23 15.62
CA PRO A 175 -3.74 0.59 16.72
C PRO A 175 -2.43 1.33 16.40
N LEU A 176 -1.55 0.76 15.59
CA LEU A 176 -0.33 1.44 15.13
C LEU A 176 -0.68 2.66 14.28
N LEU A 177 -1.54 2.49 13.27
CA LEU A 177 -1.99 3.59 12.40
C LEU A 177 -2.68 4.71 13.19
N ASP A 178 -3.50 4.36 14.19
CA ASP A 178 -4.17 5.35 15.05
C ASP A 178 -3.15 6.18 15.84
N ARG A 179 -2.16 5.52 16.47
CA ARG A 179 -1.08 6.20 17.20
C ARG A 179 -0.22 7.10 16.30
N MET A 180 0.03 6.66 15.07
CA MET A 180 0.75 7.45 14.07
C MET A 180 -0.02 8.71 13.70
N ALA A 181 -1.31 8.56 13.36
CA ALA A 181 -2.18 9.67 12.99
C ALA A 181 -2.31 10.72 14.10
N GLU A 182 -2.40 10.28 15.39
CA GLU A 182 -2.42 11.17 16.56
C GLU A 182 -1.15 12.04 16.68
N ARG A 183 -0.03 11.62 16.13
CA ARG A 183 1.29 12.29 16.22
C ARG A 183 1.73 12.92 14.91
N GLY A 184 0.79 13.11 13.98
CA GLY A 184 1.07 13.72 12.69
C GLY A 184 2.07 12.92 11.84
N MET A 185 2.26 11.64 12.13
CA MET A 185 3.00 10.73 11.24
C MET A 185 2.12 10.33 10.08
N ASN A 186 2.68 10.25 8.89
CA ASN A 186 1.91 10.20 7.66
C ASN A 186 2.38 9.15 6.65
N MET A 187 3.26 8.22 7.08
CA MET A 187 3.80 7.17 6.21
C MET A 187 4.12 5.90 6.99
N ILE A 188 3.88 4.74 6.39
CA ILE A 188 4.50 3.48 6.79
C ILE A 188 5.42 2.98 5.69
N VAL A 189 6.51 2.34 6.09
CA VAL A 189 7.34 1.52 5.20
C VAL A 189 7.01 0.07 5.51
N LEU A 190 6.25 -0.55 4.60
CA LEU A 190 5.70 -1.89 4.77
C LEU A 190 6.50 -2.91 3.98
N ASP A 191 7.01 -3.95 4.66
CA ASP A 191 7.69 -5.04 3.96
C ASP A 191 6.74 -5.77 3.00
N ALA A 192 7.09 -5.74 1.73
CA ALA A 192 6.55 -6.62 0.70
C ALA A 192 7.36 -7.90 0.59
N LYS A 193 8.68 -7.76 0.56
CA LYS A 193 9.65 -8.86 0.58
C LYS A 193 10.72 -8.54 1.62
N ASP A 194 10.87 -9.42 2.61
CA ASP A 194 11.88 -9.31 3.66
C ASP A 194 13.27 -9.77 3.14
N TYR A 195 14.32 -9.53 3.93
CA TYR A 195 15.71 -9.82 3.54
C TYR A 195 15.98 -11.32 3.38
N ASP A 196 15.24 -12.19 4.08
CA ASP A 196 15.34 -13.64 3.91
C ASP A 196 14.69 -14.15 2.60
N GLY A 197 14.01 -13.27 1.86
CA GLY A 197 13.29 -13.59 0.64
C GLY A 197 11.80 -13.86 0.84
N PHE A 198 11.30 -13.84 2.09
CA PHE A 198 9.89 -14.08 2.36
C PHE A 198 9.01 -12.93 1.85
N VAL A 199 8.02 -13.27 1.01
CA VAL A 199 7.00 -12.34 0.50
C VAL A 199 5.82 -12.32 1.46
N THR A 200 5.53 -11.18 2.03
CA THR A 200 4.63 -11.02 3.18
C THR A 200 3.15 -11.04 2.84
N TYR A 201 2.80 -11.11 1.58
CA TYR A 201 1.43 -11.13 1.05
C TYR A 201 1.25 -12.27 0.03
N ARG A 202 0.03 -12.57 -0.34
CA ARG A 202 -0.32 -13.60 -1.32
C ARG A 202 0.05 -13.14 -2.73
N SER A 203 1.33 -13.15 -3.04
CA SER A 203 1.87 -12.78 -4.35
C SER A 203 1.44 -13.75 -5.44
N LYS A 204 1.26 -13.22 -6.66
CA LYS A 204 1.03 -13.97 -7.89
C LYS A 204 2.27 -14.04 -8.78
N VAL A 205 3.37 -13.42 -8.36
CA VAL A 205 4.65 -13.49 -9.09
C VAL A 205 5.10 -14.94 -9.16
N ALA A 206 5.28 -15.43 -10.39
CA ALA A 206 5.48 -16.87 -10.64
C ALA A 206 6.62 -17.46 -9.82
N LEU A 207 7.77 -16.77 -9.74
CA LEU A 207 8.92 -17.24 -9.01
C LEU A 207 8.70 -17.27 -7.49
N ALA A 208 7.98 -16.30 -6.91
CA ALA A 208 7.62 -16.29 -5.49
C ALA A 208 6.67 -17.46 -5.15
N VAL A 209 5.75 -17.80 -6.05
CA VAL A 209 4.83 -18.93 -5.88
C VAL A 209 5.57 -20.25 -6.01
N GLU A 210 6.38 -20.41 -7.06
CA GLU A 210 7.14 -21.63 -7.36
C GLU A 210 8.10 -22.01 -6.22
N THR A 211 8.78 -21.03 -5.65
CA THR A 211 9.76 -21.25 -4.58
C THR A 211 9.13 -21.35 -3.18
N GLY A 212 7.85 -21.05 -3.06
CA GLY A 212 7.14 -21.04 -1.78
C GLY A 212 7.42 -19.79 -0.93
N ALA A 213 8.08 -18.77 -1.48
CA ALA A 213 8.41 -17.53 -0.77
C ALA A 213 7.18 -16.77 -0.22
N THR A 214 6.00 -16.99 -0.79
CA THR A 214 4.72 -16.41 -0.34
C THR A 214 3.86 -17.36 0.51
N LYS A 215 4.36 -18.58 0.83
CA LYS A 215 3.59 -19.57 1.58
C LYS A 215 3.42 -19.16 3.04
N GLY A 216 2.17 -19.05 3.48
CA GLY A 216 1.87 -18.62 4.85
C GLY A 216 1.96 -17.09 5.05
N ALA A 217 1.97 -16.33 3.97
CA ALA A 217 2.02 -14.87 4.01
C ALA A 217 0.93 -14.28 4.93
N PRO A 218 1.31 -13.39 5.88
CA PRO A 218 0.39 -12.87 6.89
C PRO A 218 -0.64 -11.88 6.33
N ILE A 219 -0.31 -11.17 5.23
CA ILE A 219 -1.20 -10.19 4.62
C ILE A 219 -2.06 -10.88 3.57
N ARG A 220 -3.35 -10.98 3.85
CA ARG A 220 -4.31 -11.66 2.96
C ARG A 220 -4.61 -10.86 1.69
N ASP A 221 -4.83 -9.57 1.84
CA ASP A 221 -5.13 -8.62 0.76
C ASP A 221 -4.32 -7.33 0.96
N MET A 222 -3.28 -7.16 0.16
CA MET A 222 -2.36 -6.03 0.26
C MET A 222 -3.05 -4.72 -0.16
N ALA A 223 -3.85 -4.73 -1.22
CA ALA A 223 -4.57 -3.53 -1.66
C ALA A 223 -5.53 -3.02 -0.57
N ARG A 224 -6.19 -3.95 0.14
CA ARG A 224 -7.02 -3.61 1.29
C ARG A 224 -6.21 -3.04 2.45
N THR A 225 -5.04 -3.61 2.75
CA THR A 225 -4.12 -3.09 3.77
C THR A 225 -3.71 -1.65 3.47
N VAL A 226 -3.39 -1.35 2.21
CA VAL A 226 -3.10 0.01 1.72
C VAL A 226 -4.29 0.94 1.94
N ARG A 227 -5.51 0.55 1.54
CA ARG A 227 -6.72 1.36 1.73
C ARG A 227 -6.99 1.70 3.20
N PHE A 228 -6.74 0.78 4.13
CA PHE A 228 -6.90 1.05 5.58
C PHE A 228 -5.89 2.06 6.10
N ALA A 229 -4.66 2.05 5.60
CA ALA A 229 -3.67 3.09 5.91
C ALA A 229 -4.09 4.45 5.32
N HIS A 230 -4.53 4.48 4.07
CA HIS A 230 -5.02 5.68 3.38
C HIS A 230 -6.24 6.30 4.09
N ALA A 231 -7.16 5.49 4.62
CA ALA A 231 -8.31 5.95 5.39
C ALA A 231 -7.91 6.71 6.67
N LYS A 232 -6.67 6.53 7.15
CA LYS A 232 -6.05 7.28 8.27
C LYS A 232 -5.16 8.44 7.79
N GLY A 233 -5.09 8.71 6.48
CA GLY A 233 -4.19 9.69 5.89
C GLY A 233 -2.71 9.26 5.88
N ILE A 234 -2.44 7.96 6.06
CA ILE A 234 -1.10 7.39 6.12
C ILE A 234 -0.75 6.76 4.78
N ARG A 235 0.34 7.22 4.19
CA ARG A 235 0.88 6.74 2.92
C ARG A 235 1.62 5.43 3.12
N VAL A 236 1.69 4.63 2.07
CA VAL A 236 2.38 3.34 2.10
C VAL A 236 3.54 3.36 1.12
N ALA A 237 4.77 3.29 1.65
CA ALA A 237 5.93 2.85 0.89
C ALA A 237 6.04 1.33 1.02
N MET A 238 6.09 0.64 -0.11
CA MET A 238 6.23 -0.80 -0.13
C MET A 238 7.71 -1.16 -0.31
N ARG A 239 8.30 -1.72 0.76
CA ARG A 239 9.72 -2.06 0.81
C ARG A 239 9.97 -3.44 0.22
N ILE A 240 10.93 -3.52 -0.70
CA ILE A 240 11.34 -4.75 -1.37
C ILE A 240 12.85 -4.94 -1.14
N SER A 241 13.22 -5.97 -0.37
CA SER A 241 14.59 -6.44 -0.29
C SER A 241 15.00 -7.04 -1.64
N CYS A 242 16.02 -6.46 -2.30
CA CYS A 242 16.32 -6.82 -3.68
C CYS A 242 17.12 -8.13 -3.78
N PHE A 243 18.39 -8.09 -3.41
CA PHE A 243 19.32 -9.16 -3.78
C PHE A 243 19.67 -10.12 -2.63
N GLU A 244 19.41 -9.78 -1.38
CA GLU A 244 19.45 -10.76 -0.28
C GLU A 244 18.16 -11.58 -0.31
N ASP A 245 18.27 -12.91 -0.49
CA ASP A 245 17.14 -13.80 -0.71
C ASP A 245 17.53 -15.27 -0.53
N GLU A 246 17.21 -15.85 0.60
CA GLU A 246 17.49 -17.26 0.90
C GLU A 246 16.56 -18.22 0.12
N PHE A 247 15.28 -17.84 -0.06
CA PHE A 247 14.32 -18.70 -0.78
C PHE A 247 14.74 -18.93 -2.23
N ILE A 248 15.01 -17.84 -2.94
CA ILE A 248 15.41 -17.91 -4.34
C ILE A 248 16.82 -18.51 -4.46
N ALA A 249 17.75 -18.16 -3.56
CA ALA A 249 19.11 -18.69 -3.56
C ALA A 249 19.13 -20.21 -3.47
N HIS A 250 18.25 -20.83 -2.69
CA HIS A 250 18.16 -22.26 -2.59
C HIS A 250 17.46 -22.90 -3.80
N ALA A 251 16.40 -22.27 -4.31
CA ALA A 251 15.58 -22.84 -5.36
C ALA A 251 16.11 -22.61 -6.78
N LYS A 252 16.86 -21.52 -7.01
CA LYS A 252 17.34 -21.07 -8.32
C LYS A 252 18.84 -20.76 -8.30
N PRO A 253 19.69 -21.78 -8.24
CA PRO A 253 21.15 -21.58 -8.18
C PRO A 253 21.77 -20.86 -9.38
N ASP A 254 21.07 -20.80 -10.51
CA ASP A 254 21.47 -20.07 -11.71
C ASP A 254 21.39 -18.55 -11.57
N LEU A 255 20.66 -18.04 -10.57
CA LEU A 255 20.57 -16.61 -10.24
C LEU A 255 21.66 -16.12 -9.27
N LEU A 256 22.48 -17.04 -8.75
CA LEU A 256 23.53 -16.77 -7.78
C LEU A 256 24.84 -16.32 -8.45
N PRO A 257 25.73 -15.63 -7.71
CA PRO A 257 27.10 -15.45 -8.13
C PRO A 257 27.81 -16.80 -8.32
N ARG A 258 28.92 -16.80 -9.01
CA ARG A 258 29.72 -18.00 -9.25
C ARG A 258 30.83 -18.15 -8.21
N ALA A 259 31.26 -19.37 -7.99
CA ALA A 259 32.46 -19.61 -7.19
C ALA A 259 33.71 -19.15 -7.98
N ASN A 260 34.57 -18.33 -7.40
CA ASN A 260 35.74 -17.78 -8.10
C ASN A 260 36.78 -18.86 -8.51
N TRP A 261 36.75 -20.02 -7.85
CA TRP A 261 37.60 -21.19 -8.20
C TRP A 261 36.93 -22.18 -9.18
N ALA A 262 35.61 -22.01 -9.44
CA ALA A 262 34.83 -22.87 -10.33
C ALA A 262 33.72 -22.04 -11.02
N PRO A 263 34.05 -21.35 -12.13
CA PRO A 263 33.14 -20.37 -12.77
C PRO A 263 31.79 -20.93 -13.21
N ASN A 264 31.67 -22.24 -13.39
CA ASN A 264 30.40 -22.90 -13.72
C ASN A 264 29.59 -23.33 -12.49
N ARG A 265 30.12 -23.14 -11.26
CA ARG A 265 29.48 -23.56 -10.02
C ARG A 265 28.83 -22.35 -9.31
N PRO A 266 27.51 -22.41 -8.99
CA PRO A 266 26.87 -21.41 -8.14
C PRO A 266 27.54 -21.35 -6.76
N TYR A 267 27.65 -20.14 -6.21
CA TYR A 267 28.18 -19.93 -4.86
C TYR A 267 27.07 -19.48 -3.91
N GLN A 268 26.74 -20.34 -2.95
CA GLN A 268 25.64 -20.13 -2.01
C GLN A 268 26.06 -19.18 -0.88
N ILE A 269 25.50 -17.98 -0.89
CA ILE A 269 25.67 -16.96 0.17
C ILE A 269 24.34 -16.28 0.54
N GLY A 270 23.20 -16.85 0.14
CA GLY A 270 21.89 -16.22 0.37
C GLY A 270 21.70 -14.91 -0.40
N TRP A 271 22.44 -14.72 -1.51
CA TRP A 271 22.48 -13.48 -2.26
C TRP A 271 22.42 -13.72 -3.76
N LEU A 272 21.49 -13.05 -4.44
CA LEU A 272 21.38 -13.08 -5.90
C LEU A 272 22.41 -12.17 -6.54
N ASP A 273 22.86 -12.52 -7.75
CA ASP A 273 23.77 -11.63 -8.50
C ASP A 273 23.02 -10.44 -9.08
N PRO A 274 23.34 -9.19 -8.68
CA PRO A 274 22.68 -8.00 -9.22
C PRO A 274 22.86 -7.79 -10.73
N ALA A 275 23.86 -8.43 -11.33
CA ALA A 275 24.07 -8.39 -12.79
C ALA A 275 23.25 -9.45 -13.53
N ASN A 276 22.67 -10.41 -12.82
CA ASN A 276 21.85 -11.48 -13.42
C ASN A 276 20.47 -10.97 -13.86
N ALA A 277 20.14 -11.13 -15.14
CA ALA A 277 18.87 -10.67 -15.70
C ALA A 277 17.65 -11.34 -15.05
N GLY A 278 17.73 -12.63 -14.70
CA GLY A 278 16.65 -13.36 -14.03
C GLY A 278 16.41 -12.86 -12.60
N ALA A 279 17.47 -12.52 -11.86
CA ALA A 279 17.37 -11.92 -10.54
C ALA A 279 16.68 -10.55 -10.61
N ARG A 280 17.07 -9.70 -11.57
CA ARG A 280 16.43 -8.40 -11.81
C ARG A 280 14.97 -8.54 -12.22
N ALA A 281 14.65 -9.48 -13.13
CA ALA A 281 13.28 -9.74 -13.58
C ALA A 281 12.37 -10.11 -12.41
N TYR A 282 12.83 -10.95 -11.48
CA TYR A 282 12.06 -11.30 -10.28
C TYR A 282 11.70 -10.07 -9.43
N ILE A 283 12.67 -9.20 -9.16
CA ILE A 283 12.43 -7.99 -8.37
C ILE A 283 11.51 -7.01 -9.11
N THR A 284 11.72 -6.82 -10.43
CA THR A 284 10.84 -5.94 -11.22
C THR A 284 9.42 -6.45 -11.33
N ASP A 285 9.19 -7.75 -11.32
CA ASP A 285 7.85 -8.33 -11.29
C ASP A 285 7.16 -8.10 -9.94
N LEU A 286 7.88 -8.20 -8.81
CA LEU A 286 7.36 -7.80 -7.50
C LEU A 286 7.04 -6.29 -7.44
N VAL A 287 7.86 -5.44 -8.05
CA VAL A 287 7.59 -3.99 -8.15
C VAL A 287 6.32 -3.72 -8.95
N LYS A 288 6.14 -4.37 -10.11
CA LYS A 288 4.91 -4.22 -10.91
C LYS A 288 3.67 -4.64 -10.12
N GLU A 289 3.74 -5.79 -9.44
CA GLU A 289 2.64 -6.26 -8.60
C GLU A 289 2.36 -5.30 -7.43
N ALA A 290 3.41 -4.75 -6.79
CA ALA A 290 3.28 -3.76 -5.72
C ALA A 290 2.52 -2.50 -6.17
N LEU A 291 2.80 -2.01 -7.37
CA LEU A 291 2.13 -0.86 -7.95
C LEU A 291 0.62 -1.07 -8.16
N ASP A 292 0.19 -2.33 -8.35
CA ASP A 292 -1.23 -2.68 -8.52
C ASP A 292 -2.01 -2.67 -7.19
N PHE A 293 -1.35 -2.48 -6.05
CA PHE A 293 -2.00 -2.34 -4.75
C PHE A 293 -2.34 -0.89 -4.35
N GLY A 294 -1.96 0.09 -5.17
CA GLY A 294 -2.24 1.51 -4.90
C GLY A 294 -1.28 2.15 -3.91
N VAL A 295 -0.05 1.63 -3.79
CA VAL A 295 0.99 2.18 -2.92
C VAL A 295 1.46 3.56 -3.40
N ASP A 296 1.90 4.41 -2.47
CA ASP A 296 2.32 5.78 -2.76
C ASP A 296 3.80 5.89 -3.09
N GLU A 297 4.59 4.85 -2.80
CA GLU A 297 6.02 4.80 -3.02
C GLU A 297 6.51 3.35 -3.10
N ILE A 298 7.52 3.09 -3.92
CA ILE A 298 8.31 1.86 -3.88
C ILE A 298 9.63 2.19 -3.19
N GLN A 299 10.02 1.36 -2.21
CA GLN A 299 11.32 1.47 -1.54
C GLN A 299 12.15 0.21 -1.76
N LEU A 300 13.33 0.37 -2.34
CA LEU A 300 14.27 -0.73 -2.55
C LEU A 300 15.30 -0.75 -1.44
N ASP A 301 15.39 -1.86 -0.74
CA ASP A 301 16.46 -2.16 0.19
C ASP A 301 17.31 -3.31 -0.32
N TYR A 302 18.48 -3.54 0.28
CA TYR A 302 19.46 -4.53 -0.20
C TYR A 302 19.74 -4.40 -1.71
N VAL A 303 19.57 -3.19 -2.24
CA VAL A 303 19.90 -2.79 -3.62
C VAL A 303 21.40 -2.49 -3.71
N ARG A 304 22.20 -3.52 -3.43
CA ARG A 304 23.64 -3.46 -3.28
C ARG A 304 24.30 -4.84 -3.41
N TYR A 305 25.60 -4.88 -3.38
CA TYR A 305 26.37 -6.10 -3.20
C TYR A 305 26.54 -6.43 -1.70
N PRO A 306 26.73 -7.70 -1.32
CA PRO A 306 27.01 -8.08 0.05
C PRO A 306 28.39 -7.59 0.50
N VAL A 307 28.55 -7.37 1.82
CA VAL A 307 29.84 -7.02 2.44
C VAL A 307 30.53 -8.20 3.10
N LEU A 308 29.78 -9.27 3.38
CA LEU A 308 30.27 -10.50 3.99
C LEU A 308 30.19 -11.66 3.01
N GLY A 309 31.05 -12.66 3.17
CA GLY A 309 31.02 -13.87 2.36
C GLY A 309 31.54 -13.72 0.92
N VAL A 310 31.96 -12.52 0.52
CA VAL A 310 32.26 -12.16 -0.88
C VAL A 310 33.63 -12.65 -1.36
N LYS A 311 34.54 -13.06 -0.47
CA LYS A 311 35.92 -13.44 -0.83
C LYS A 311 36.01 -14.54 -1.90
N ASN A 312 35.03 -15.43 -1.89
CA ASN A 312 34.98 -16.61 -2.76
C ASN A 312 33.87 -16.50 -3.83
N ALA A 313 33.16 -15.39 -3.87
CA ALA A 313 32.06 -15.14 -4.79
C ALA A 313 32.53 -14.27 -5.96
N ASP A 314 32.26 -14.71 -7.16
CA ASP A 314 32.36 -13.92 -8.37
C ASP A 314 30.95 -13.44 -8.77
N PHE A 315 30.69 -12.16 -8.57
CA PHE A 315 29.44 -11.47 -8.92
C PHE A 315 29.49 -10.93 -10.34
N ASP A 316 30.20 -11.58 -11.20
CA ASP A 316 30.50 -11.00 -12.48
C ASP A 316 29.82 -11.75 -13.62
N ALA A 317 28.52 -11.52 -13.80
CA ALA A 317 27.84 -11.94 -15.03
C ALA A 317 28.47 -11.31 -16.29
N THR A 318 29.25 -10.23 -16.13
CA THR A 318 29.97 -9.53 -17.22
C THR A 318 31.46 -9.78 -17.23
N LYS A 319 31.98 -10.66 -16.36
CA LYS A 319 33.39 -11.03 -16.20
C LYS A 319 34.30 -9.84 -15.86
N GLY A 320 33.95 -9.06 -14.82
CA GLY A 320 34.80 -7.99 -14.26
C GLY A 320 34.89 -6.73 -15.09
N LYS A 321 34.06 -6.56 -16.10
CA LYS A 321 34.13 -5.40 -17.00
C LYS A 321 33.26 -4.22 -16.59
N THR A 322 32.19 -4.47 -15.82
CA THR A 322 31.26 -3.43 -15.40
C THR A 322 31.41 -3.14 -13.90
N PRO A 323 31.73 -1.90 -13.48
CA PRO A 323 31.79 -1.54 -12.08
C PRO A 323 30.46 -1.83 -11.36
N LYS A 324 30.54 -2.32 -10.11
CA LYS A 324 29.36 -2.62 -9.28
C LYS A 324 28.41 -1.43 -9.16
N THR A 325 28.94 -0.21 -9.04
CA THR A 325 28.15 1.04 -9.00
C THR A 325 27.33 1.26 -10.26
N ILE A 326 27.84 0.84 -11.41
CA ILE A 326 27.14 0.93 -12.69
C ILE A 326 26.05 -0.15 -12.77
N VAL A 327 26.35 -1.38 -12.32
CA VAL A 327 25.37 -2.48 -12.28
C VAL A 327 24.17 -2.09 -11.43
N ILE A 328 24.39 -1.56 -10.21
CA ILE A 328 23.32 -1.15 -9.31
C ILE A 328 22.56 0.06 -9.88
N ARG A 329 23.25 1.07 -10.39
CA ARG A 329 22.61 2.22 -11.05
C ARG A 329 21.69 1.78 -12.19
N ASP A 330 22.14 0.88 -13.06
CA ASP A 330 21.37 0.45 -14.21
C ASP A 330 20.14 -0.36 -13.81
N PHE A 331 20.24 -1.18 -12.75
CA PHE A 331 19.09 -1.84 -12.16
C PHE A 331 18.08 -0.83 -11.56
N VAL A 332 18.57 0.15 -10.80
CA VAL A 332 17.70 1.21 -10.24
C VAL A 332 17.00 1.99 -11.34
N ARG A 333 17.71 2.34 -12.44
CA ARG A 333 17.12 2.98 -13.60
C ARG A 333 16.00 2.14 -14.23
N GLU A 334 16.19 0.83 -14.33
CA GLU A 334 15.18 -0.09 -14.83
C GLU A 334 13.91 -0.05 -13.97
N VAL A 335 14.05 -0.12 -12.64
CA VAL A 335 12.92 -0.02 -11.70
C VAL A 335 12.27 1.38 -11.76
N HIS A 336 13.09 2.44 -11.82
CA HIS A 336 12.58 3.82 -11.91
C HIS A 336 11.73 4.05 -13.15
N ALA A 337 12.10 3.49 -14.29
CA ALA A 337 11.27 3.57 -15.50
C ALA A 337 9.88 2.92 -15.29
N ILE A 338 9.80 1.81 -14.53
CA ILE A 338 8.54 1.14 -14.20
C ILE A 338 7.69 2.01 -13.26
N THR A 339 8.30 2.57 -12.20
CA THR A 339 7.57 3.38 -11.21
C THR A 339 7.12 4.72 -11.80
N GLN A 340 7.96 5.36 -12.62
CA GLN A 340 7.61 6.60 -13.33
C GLN A 340 6.43 6.44 -14.28
N ALA A 341 6.33 5.31 -15.00
CA ALA A 341 5.20 5.02 -15.88
C ALA A 341 3.86 5.00 -15.12
N ARG A 342 3.89 4.71 -13.82
CA ARG A 342 2.73 4.71 -12.91
C ARG A 342 2.69 5.96 -12.02
N LYS A 343 3.59 6.94 -12.23
CA LYS A 343 3.73 8.17 -11.43
C LYS A 343 3.88 7.90 -9.92
N VAL A 344 4.61 6.83 -9.58
CA VAL A 344 4.92 6.45 -8.20
C VAL A 344 6.40 6.76 -7.94
N PRO A 345 6.73 7.50 -6.88
CA PRO A 345 8.11 7.76 -6.49
C PRO A 345 8.87 6.49 -6.13
N LEU A 346 10.18 6.50 -6.42
CA LEU A 346 11.13 5.46 -6.03
C LEU A 346 12.06 5.99 -4.94
N SER A 347 12.22 5.24 -3.85
CA SER A 347 13.20 5.49 -2.80
C SER A 347 14.18 4.32 -2.67
N LEU A 348 15.41 4.64 -2.22
CA LEU A 348 16.48 3.66 -2.05
C LEU A 348 17.03 3.70 -0.64
N ASP A 349 17.11 2.56 0.02
CA ASP A 349 17.86 2.41 1.26
C ASP A 349 19.35 2.25 0.93
N ILE A 350 20.15 3.16 1.46
CA ILE A 350 21.60 3.16 1.25
C ILE A 350 22.32 3.04 2.60
N PHE A 351 23.45 2.36 2.60
CA PHE A 351 24.25 2.22 3.82
C PHE A 351 24.76 3.58 4.31
N GLY A 352 24.69 3.81 5.64
CA GLY A 352 25.15 5.05 6.25
C GLY A 352 26.63 5.34 5.98
N ILE A 353 27.47 4.32 5.81
CA ILE A 353 28.90 4.47 5.55
C ILE A 353 29.21 5.18 4.22
N VAL A 354 28.33 5.11 3.22
CA VAL A 354 28.54 5.81 1.94
C VAL A 354 28.51 7.33 2.10
N ALA A 355 27.96 7.83 3.21
CA ALA A 355 28.00 9.24 3.57
C ALA A 355 29.42 9.76 3.79
N GLU A 356 30.37 8.88 4.11
CA GLU A 356 31.78 9.26 4.28
C GLU A 356 32.49 9.55 2.94
N GLY A 357 31.90 9.16 1.81
CA GLY A 357 32.48 9.39 0.49
C GLY A 357 33.71 8.55 0.18
N VAL A 358 34.00 7.54 1.01
CA VAL A 358 35.14 6.64 0.83
C VAL A 358 34.88 5.76 -0.39
N ARG A 359 35.71 5.90 -1.42
CA ARG A 359 35.52 5.22 -2.69
C ARG A 359 35.48 3.70 -2.54
N ALA A 360 36.33 3.13 -1.68
CA ALA A 360 36.38 1.70 -1.44
C ALA A 360 35.07 1.13 -0.90
N ASP A 361 34.38 1.84 -0.01
CA ASP A 361 33.10 1.43 0.55
C ASP A 361 31.99 1.53 -0.50
N ILE A 362 31.98 2.64 -1.24
CA ILE A 362 31.04 2.89 -2.35
C ILE A 362 31.17 1.78 -3.41
N ASP A 363 32.40 1.45 -3.81
CA ASP A 363 32.68 0.41 -4.81
C ASP A 363 32.35 -0.99 -4.30
N ALA A 364 32.62 -1.27 -3.03
CA ALA A 364 32.32 -2.57 -2.43
C ALA A 364 30.81 -2.85 -2.44
N LEU A 365 30.00 -1.85 -2.06
CA LEU A 365 28.55 -1.93 -2.01
C LEU A 365 27.88 -1.78 -3.38
N GLY A 366 28.53 -1.04 -4.30
CA GLY A 366 27.90 -0.58 -5.53
C GLY A 366 26.95 0.61 -5.34
N GLN A 367 26.90 1.21 -4.14
CA GLN A 367 26.01 2.31 -3.80
C GLN A 367 26.72 3.66 -3.87
N ASP A 368 26.72 4.29 -5.03
CA ASP A 368 27.24 5.64 -5.23
C ASP A 368 26.08 6.66 -5.22
N PRO A 369 25.94 7.48 -4.16
CA PRO A 369 24.81 8.42 -4.04
C PRO A 369 24.71 9.39 -5.22
N VAL A 370 25.82 9.79 -5.81
CA VAL A 370 25.85 10.72 -6.95
C VAL A 370 25.34 10.06 -8.23
N LEU A 371 25.63 8.77 -8.43
CA LEU A 371 25.13 7.99 -9.56
C LEU A 371 23.68 7.56 -9.38
N LEU A 372 23.23 7.35 -8.14
CA LEU A 372 21.88 6.88 -7.83
C LEU A 372 20.84 8.02 -7.80
N ALA A 373 21.23 9.22 -7.37
CA ALA A 373 20.31 10.36 -7.23
C ALA A 373 19.51 10.72 -8.49
N PRO A 374 20.02 10.59 -9.74
CA PRO A 374 19.22 10.82 -10.94
C PRO A 374 18.20 9.70 -11.24
N GLU A 375 18.34 8.57 -10.61
CA GLU A 375 17.57 7.36 -10.90
C GLU A 375 16.52 7.05 -9.81
N CYS A 376 16.25 8.01 -8.90
CA CYS A 376 15.23 7.88 -7.85
C CYS A 376 14.82 9.27 -7.32
N GLU A 377 13.70 9.36 -6.65
CA GLU A 377 13.26 10.58 -5.97
C GLU A 377 13.87 10.75 -4.59
N VAL A 378 14.18 9.64 -3.89
CA VAL A 378 14.64 9.66 -2.49
C VAL A 378 15.83 8.73 -2.28
N LEU A 379 16.82 9.23 -1.54
CA LEU A 379 17.82 8.41 -0.87
C LEU A 379 17.51 8.38 0.64
N SER A 380 17.42 7.17 1.20
CA SER A 380 17.12 6.91 2.61
C SER A 380 18.35 6.27 3.27
N PRO A 381 19.32 7.07 3.74
CA PRO A 381 20.53 6.52 4.38
C PRO A 381 20.19 5.90 5.73
N MET A 382 20.73 4.70 5.98
CA MET A 382 20.63 3.96 7.24
C MET A 382 21.71 4.44 8.21
N VAL A 383 21.49 5.58 8.84
CA VAL A 383 22.48 6.30 9.66
C VAL A 383 22.26 6.07 11.16
N TYR A 384 22.24 4.82 11.57
CA TYR A 384 22.06 4.43 12.97
C TYR A 384 23.32 4.71 13.79
N PRO A 385 23.30 5.60 14.81
CA PRO A 385 24.50 5.95 15.56
C PRO A 385 25.20 4.74 16.18
N SER A 386 24.46 3.73 16.64
CA SER A 386 24.99 2.51 17.23
C SER A 386 25.81 1.62 16.26
N HIS A 387 25.74 1.88 14.95
CA HIS A 387 26.44 1.08 13.93
C HIS A 387 27.80 1.67 13.54
N TYR A 388 28.15 2.85 14.05
CA TYR A 388 29.47 3.43 13.84
C TYR A 388 30.48 2.90 14.86
N HIS A 389 31.73 2.75 14.45
CA HIS A 389 32.81 2.25 15.29
C HIS A 389 33.20 3.27 16.38
N ALA A 390 33.75 2.79 17.50
CA ALA A 390 34.30 3.63 18.54
C ALA A 390 35.36 4.61 17.97
N GLY A 391 35.32 5.87 18.38
CA GLY A 391 36.18 6.93 17.84
C GLY A 391 35.65 7.62 16.59
N TYR A 392 34.54 7.17 16.01
CA TYR A 392 33.92 7.87 14.88
C TYR A 392 33.57 9.31 15.26
N ALA A 393 34.00 10.27 14.41
CA ALA A 393 33.81 11.73 14.65
C ALA A 393 34.33 12.23 16.02
N GLY A 394 35.24 11.48 16.65
CA GLY A 394 35.79 11.79 17.97
C GLY A 394 34.95 11.26 19.14
N PHE A 395 33.87 10.53 18.88
CA PHE A 395 32.99 9.96 19.91
C PHE A 395 33.49 8.59 20.36
N GLU A 396 33.73 8.41 21.65
CA GLU A 396 34.09 7.12 22.23
C GLU A 396 32.98 6.08 22.06
N VAL A 397 31.73 6.48 22.29
CA VAL A 397 30.53 5.67 22.12
C VAL A 397 29.58 6.34 21.15
N PRO A 398 29.75 6.18 19.83
CA PRO A 398 28.90 6.84 18.82
C PRO A 398 27.41 6.59 19.01
N GLY A 399 27.04 5.41 19.55
CA GLY A 399 25.65 5.06 19.85
C GLY A 399 24.93 6.05 20.80
N ASN A 400 25.65 6.84 21.58
CA ASN A 400 25.05 7.88 22.44
C ASN A 400 24.95 9.26 21.76
N HIS A 401 25.28 9.33 20.47
CA HIS A 401 25.36 10.59 19.73
C HIS A 401 24.35 10.64 18.58
N PRO A 402 23.04 10.87 18.89
CA PRO A 402 21.98 10.94 17.88
C PRO A 402 22.19 12.05 16.84
N GLU A 403 23.03 13.04 17.11
CA GLU A 403 23.44 14.07 16.15
C GLU A 403 24.21 13.53 14.93
N ILE A 404 24.76 12.32 14.99
CA ILE A 404 25.40 11.64 13.86
C ILE A 404 24.47 11.55 12.65
N VAL A 405 23.18 11.37 12.86
CA VAL A 405 22.17 11.39 11.80
C VAL A 405 22.26 12.66 10.95
N GLY A 406 22.28 13.82 11.59
CA GLY A 406 22.42 15.10 10.90
C GLY A 406 23.77 15.30 10.24
N MET A 407 24.85 14.80 10.84
CA MET A 407 26.18 14.84 10.24
C MET A 407 26.23 14.04 8.93
N ALA A 408 25.76 12.81 8.92
CA ALA A 408 25.70 11.97 7.73
C ALA A 408 24.77 12.55 6.66
N THR A 409 23.60 13.07 7.06
CA THR A 409 22.65 13.75 6.16
C THR A 409 23.32 14.93 5.43
N LYS A 410 24.05 15.79 6.16
CA LYS A 410 24.78 16.94 5.59
C LYS A 410 25.87 16.49 4.61
N LYS A 411 26.60 15.42 4.92
CA LYS A 411 27.65 14.88 4.05
C LYS A 411 27.07 14.39 2.70
N ILE A 412 25.97 13.66 2.72
CA ILE A 412 25.30 13.19 1.49
C ILE A 412 24.79 14.40 0.68
N LEU A 413 24.11 15.36 1.30
CA LEU A 413 23.66 16.57 0.62
C LEU A 413 24.82 17.35 0.00
N ALA A 414 25.98 17.42 0.66
CA ALA A 414 27.17 18.06 0.13
C ALA A 414 27.71 17.31 -1.10
N MET A 415 27.74 15.97 -1.07
CA MET A 415 28.13 15.16 -2.22
C MET A 415 27.21 15.37 -3.43
N LEU A 416 25.90 15.38 -3.21
CA LEU A 416 24.92 15.62 -4.28
C LEU A 416 25.07 17.02 -4.86
N LYS A 417 25.25 18.04 -4.02
CA LYS A 417 25.51 19.42 -4.47
C LYS A 417 26.79 19.52 -5.30
N HIS A 418 27.88 18.88 -4.85
CA HIS A 418 29.13 18.84 -5.59
C HIS A 418 28.97 18.14 -6.94
N GLY A 419 28.25 17.03 -6.95
CA GLY A 419 27.89 16.28 -8.18
C GLY A 419 26.84 16.95 -9.05
N LYS A 420 26.27 18.11 -8.65
CA LYS A 420 25.16 18.79 -9.32
C LYS A 420 23.94 17.89 -9.53
N LYS A 421 23.61 17.11 -8.49
CA LYS A 421 22.46 16.18 -8.47
C LYS A 421 21.47 16.59 -7.39
N ASN A 422 20.23 16.23 -7.59
CA ASN A 422 19.15 16.47 -6.64
C ASN A 422 18.44 15.15 -6.33
N ALA A 423 18.29 14.85 -5.07
CA ALA A 423 17.39 13.85 -4.53
C ALA A 423 16.94 14.29 -3.15
N ILE A 424 15.77 13.87 -2.74
CA ILE A 424 15.30 14.04 -1.37
C ILE A 424 16.12 13.11 -0.47
N ILE A 425 16.59 13.63 0.67
CA ILE A 425 17.21 12.81 1.70
C ILE A 425 16.20 12.62 2.82
N ARG A 426 15.88 11.35 3.12
CA ARG A 426 14.96 10.93 4.17
C ARG A 426 15.58 9.79 4.97
N PRO A 427 16.40 10.11 6.00
CA PRO A 427 17.18 9.14 6.73
C PRO A 427 16.32 8.17 7.55
N TRP A 428 16.82 6.95 7.71
CA TRP A 428 16.39 6.02 8.73
C TRP A 428 17.01 6.42 10.07
N LEU A 429 16.17 6.52 11.10
CA LEU A 429 16.52 6.83 12.48
C LEU A 429 16.45 5.58 13.35
N GLN A 430 17.28 5.54 14.39
CA GLN A 430 17.37 4.41 15.30
C GLN A 430 16.24 4.44 16.33
N ALA A 431 15.24 3.57 16.20
CA ALA A 431 14.16 3.44 17.17
C ALA A 431 14.32 2.22 18.10
N ALA A 432 15.57 1.87 18.42
CA ALA A 432 15.93 0.76 19.31
C ALA A 432 17.17 1.11 20.14
N SER A 433 17.32 0.51 21.32
CA SER A 433 18.42 0.84 22.24
C SER A 433 19.80 0.32 21.79
N TRP A 434 19.85 -0.81 21.10
CA TRP A 434 21.09 -1.47 20.62
C TRP A 434 22.34 -1.10 21.48
N ASN A 435 23.44 -0.60 20.82
CA ASN A 435 24.64 -0.10 21.50
C ASN A 435 24.52 1.40 21.83
N SER A 436 23.39 1.82 22.39
CA SER A 436 23.08 3.21 22.75
C SER A 436 22.57 3.26 24.19
N PRO A 437 23.49 3.27 25.20
CA PRO A 437 23.14 3.31 26.62
C PRO A 437 22.18 4.42 26.99
N ASP A 438 22.30 5.60 26.34
CA ASP A 438 21.48 6.79 26.60
C ASP A 438 20.18 6.83 25.79
N TYR A 439 19.80 5.69 25.19
CA TYR A 439 18.57 5.62 24.39
C TYR A 439 17.31 5.90 25.22
N GLY A 440 16.53 6.86 24.76
CA GLY A 440 15.29 7.29 25.41
C GLY A 440 14.52 8.31 24.57
N PRO A 441 13.44 8.91 25.11
CA PRO A 441 12.65 9.89 24.36
C PRO A 441 13.45 11.08 23.86
N GLN A 442 14.39 11.59 24.68
CA GLN A 442 15.25 12.71 24.30
C GLN A 442 16.22 12.34 23.16
N TYR A 443 16.69 11.09 23.12
CA TYR A 443 17.51 10.55 22.05
C TYR A 443 16.77 10.63 20.70
N ILE A 444 15.56 10.08 20.63
CA ILE A 444 14.69 10.13 19.44
C ILE A 444 14.40 11.57 19.02
N ALA A 445 14.06 12.45 19.98
CA ALA A 445 13.80 13.86 19.68
C ALA A 445 15.03 14.56 19.07
N THR A 446 16.23 14.21 19.54
CA THR A 446 17.49 14.75 19.02
C THR A 446 17.81 14.23 17.63
N GLU A 447 17.58 12.94 17.34
CA GLU A 447 17.71 12.39 15.98
C GLU A 447 16.82 13.14 14.99
N VAL A 448 15.52 13.28 15.33
CA VAL A 448 14.54 13.99 14.49
C VAL A 448 14.99 15.44 14.26
N LYS A 449 15.34 16.18 15.33
CA LYS A 449 15.81 17.55 15.23
C LYS A 449 17.08 17.67 14.39
N SER A 450 18.02 16.74 14.56
CA SER A 450 19.28 16.71 13.85
C SER A 450 19.08 16.43 12.35
N ALA A 451 18.22 15.48 11.99
CA ALA A 451 17.87 15.16 10.61
C ALA A 451 17.24 16.37 9.91
N ILE A 452 16.19 16.96 10.48
CA ILE A 452 15.49 18.12 9.92
C ILE A 452 16.43 19.34 9.82
N GLY A 453 17.20 19.61 10.88
CA GLY A 453 18.18 20.71 10.90
C GLY A 453 19.33 20.53 9.91
N ALA A 454 19.55 19.33 9.42
CA ALA A 454 20.50 19.02 8.35
C ALA A 454 19.92 19.19 6.94
N GLY A 455 18.61 19.39 6.79
CA GLY A 455 17.94 19.57 5.50
C GLY A 455 17.26 18.30 4.97
N SER A 456 16.95 17.32 5.83
CA SER A 456 16.15 16.16 5.40
C SER A 456 14.67 16.56 5.14
N HIS A 457 14.02 15.85 4.23
CA HIS A 457 12.58 15.98 3.94
C HIS A 457 11.80 14.87 4.66
N GLY A 458 11.75 14.95 5.99
CA GLY A 458 11.17 13.91 6.83
C GLY A 458 12.21 12.89 7.30
N TRP A 459 11.71 11.76 7.80
CA TRP A 459 12.51 10.71 8.42
C TRP A 459 11.70 9.41 8.55
N LEU A 460 12.41 8.29 8.74
CA LEU A 460 11.84 6.98 8.95
C LEU A 460 12.41 6.36 10.24
N MET A 461 11.58 5.75 11.08
CA MET A 461 11.99 5.06 12.31
C MET A 461 12.16 3.58 12.07
N TRP A 462 13.34 3.07 12.35
CA TRP A 462 13.65 1.64 12.23
C TRP A 462 13.61 0.95 13.60
N ASN A 463 12.68 0.03 13.76
CA ASN A 463 12.65 -0.90 14.89
C ASN A 463 12.22 -2.29 14.43
N PRO A 464 13.13 -3.27 14.36
CA PRO A 464 12.80 -4.62 13.88
C PRO A 464 11.82 -5.36 14.80
N ALA A 465 11.78 -5.00 16.10
CA ALA A 465 10.84 -5.60 17.06
C ALA A 465 9.43 -4.96 17.04
N GLN A 466 9.22 -3.91 16.24
CA GLN A 466 7.95 -3.15 16.15
C GLN A 466 7.51 -2.50 17.48
N THR A 467 8.48 -2.24 18.37
CA THR A 467 8.22 -1.63 19.69
C THR A 467 8.54 -0.14 19.64
N TYR A 468 7.56 0.69 19.36
CA TYR A 468 7.71 2.13 19.21
C TYR A 468 7.35 2.94 20.48
N THR A 469 7.35 2.32 21.68
CA THR A 469 6.94 2.98 22.93
C THR A 469 7.74 4.26 23.20
N VAL A 470 9.06 4.20 23.06
CA VAL A 470 9.96 5.36 23.25
C VAL A 470 9.70 6.43 22.18
N THR A 471 9.48 6.01 20.93
CA THR A 471 9.12 6.93 19.84
C THR A 471 7.83 7.69 20.15
N TRP A 472 6.80 7.00 20.68
CA TRP A 472 5.54 7.64 21.06
C TRP A 472 5.69 8.64 22.21
N GLN A 473 6.64 8.41 23.10
CA GLN A 473 6.94 9.35 24.21
C GLN A 473 7.71 10.59 23.71
N ALA A 474 8.55 10.42 22.69
CA ALA A 474 9.34 11.48 22.10
C ALA A 474 8.53 12.43 21.20
N LEU A 475 7.51 11.90 20.52
CA LEU A 475 6.72 12.66 19.56
C LEU A 475 5.42 13.15 20.22
N PRO A 476 5.20 14.48 20.29
CA PRO A 476 4.00 15.04 20.90
C PRO A 476 2.75 14.65 20.09
N VAL A 477 1.62 14.50 20.80
CA VAL A 477 0.31 14.36 20.16
C VAL A 477 -0.05 15.68 19.49
N GLU A 478 -0.22 15.67 18.18
CA GLU A 478 -0.72 16.84 17.45
C GLU A 478 -2.21 17.01 17.75
N ARG A 479 -2.56 18.05 18.51
CA ARG A 479 -3.97 18.42 18.64
C ARG A 479 -4.48 18.81 17.27
N LYS A 480 -5.41 18.04 16.68
CA LYS A 480 -6.13 18.45 15.49
C LYS A 480 -6.69 19.85 15.78
N LYS A 481 -6.22 20.88 15.07
CA LYS A 481 -6.94 22.16 15.04
C LYS A 481 -8.35 21.82 14.60
N ALA A 482 -9.33 22.10 15.48
CA ALA A 482 -10.75 21.95 15.12
C ALA A 482 -10.93 22.69 13.79
N ALA A 483 -11.50 21.99 12.81
CA ALA A 483 -11.90 22.64 11.57
C ALA A 483 -12.72 23.90 11.97
N PRO A 484 -12.47 25.08 11.36
CA PRO A 484 -13.27 26.25 11.66
C PRO A 484 -14.74 25.87 11.45
N SER A 485 -15.54 25.96 12.51
CA SER A 485 -16.98 25.75 12.43
C SER A 485 -17.52 26.77 11.45
N ASN A 486 -18.11 26.32 10.33
CA ASN A 486 -18.91 27.13 9.41
C ASN A 486 -20.23 27.57 10.08
N ALA A 487 -20.14 28.25 11.23
CA ALA A 487 -21.25 28.85 11.96
C ALA A 487 -21.02 30.36 12.04
N ALA A 488 -20.98 31.04 10.89
CA ALA A 488 -21.16 32.49 10.81
C ALA A 488 -21.34 32.92 9.35
N GLN A 489 -22.45 32.49 8.72
CA GLN A 489 -23.01 33.16 7.54
C GLN A 489 -24.52 32.91 7.48
N THR A 490 -25.24 33.54 8.41
CA THR A 490 -26.65 33.93 8.21
C THR A 490 -26.94 35.08 9.16
N ALA A 491 -26.60 36.32 8.76
CA ALA A 491 -27.27 37.47 9.26
C ALA A 491 -27.93 38.16 8.06
N PRO A 492 -29.25 38.45 8.12
CA PRO A 492 -29.96 39.10 7.04
C PRO A 492 -29.58 40.60 6.99
N SER A 493 -29.29 41.06 5.80
CA SER A 493 -29.28 42.48 5.47
C SER A 493 -30.70 43.04 5.55
N GLY A 494 -30.92 43.99 6.40
CA GLY A 494 -32.18 44.72 6.50
C GLY A 494 -31.99 46.13 6.97
N ALA A 495 -32.32 47.07 6.08
CA ALA A 495 -32.79 48.43 6.28
C ALA A 495 -31.79 49.55 6.58
N ALA A 496 -31.64 50.36 5.55
CA ALA A 496 -31.30 51.74 5.61
C ALA A 496 -32.32 52.55 6.44
N GLN A 497 -31.84 53.51 7.22
CA GLN A 497 -32.57 54.76 7.45
C GLN A 497 -31.62 55.92 7.78
N THR A 498 -31.82 56.94 7.03
CA THR A 498 -31.32 58.31 7.06
C THR A 498 -31.66 59.08 8.35
N ALA A 499 -30.75 59.96 8.77
CA ALA A 499 -30.99 61.33 9.32
C ALA A 499 -29.63 61.91 9.74
N GLN A 500 -29.15 62.84 9.14
CA GLN A 500 -29.11 64.30 9.19
C GLN A 500 -28.72 64.91 10.56
N ALA A 501 -27.65 65.74 10.48
CA ALA A 501 -27.35 67.01 11.17
C ALA A 501 -27.14 66.99 12.70
N ASP A 502 -26.00 67.36 13.17
CA ASP A 502 -25.46 68.73 13.45
C ASP A 502 -23.96 68.61 13.67
#